data_95b17d5e22bf4d7989a4d44f0874d341
#
_entry.id   95b17d5e22bf4d7989a4d44f0874d341
#
_cell.length_a   1.000
_cell.length_b   1.000
_cell.length_c   1.000
_cell.angle_alpha   90.00
_cell.angle_beta   90.00
_cell.angle_gamma   90.00
#
_symmetry.space_group_name_H-M   'P 1'
#
loop_
_entity.id
_entity.type
_entity.pdbx_description
1 polymer ?
#
loop_
_entity_poly.entity_id
_entity_poly.type
_entity_poly.pdbx_seq_one_letter_code
_entity_poly.pdbx_strand_id
1 'polypeptide(L)'
;RIKAAAGKVPVQSSLYPSPGTNKLADQLKIVAQLIAGGLKTRIYITNLGGFDTHSGQVDQTLGTEYGDHTDLLGKLSEAILAFQEDLRILRADHRVIGMTFSEFGRRIKSNASFGTDHGESAPIILFGKAINRGIIGTNPVIPIPASSTDNLAMQYDFRQVYASVLKQWFGVPQAMLDAVLLQNFQTLPIVGPFPRPALPIINQNGPVSVAGGVPERIALHQNYPNPFNPSTTISFTSTGEPVSIRVYDTLGRE
;
A
#
# COMPACT_ATOMS: atom_id res chain seq x y z
N ARG A 1 4.04 20.18 14.55
CA ARG A 1 4.90 20.02 13.36
C ARG A 1 4.09 19.70 12.11
N ILE A 2 3.14 18.74 12.14
CA ILE A 2 2.30 18.37 10.98
C ILE A 2 1.49 19.58 10.47
N LYS A 3 0.71 20.26 11.33
CA LYS A 3 -0.03 21.47 10.96
C LYS A 3 0.88 22.58 10.42
N ALA A 4 2.06 22.74 11.00
CA ALA A 4 3.02 23.76 10.55
C ALA A 4 3.64 23.41 9.18
N ALA A 5 3.83 22.15 8.85
CA ALA A 5 4.31 21.73 7.54
C ALA A 5 3.21 21.90 6.48
N ALA A 6 2.01 21.42 6.73
CA ALA A 6 0.88 21.54 5.82
C ALA A 6 0.49 23.01 5.53
N GLY A 7 0.58 23.89 6.53
CA GLY A 7 0.25 25.31 6.38
C GLY A 7 1.30 26.16 5.65
N LYS A 8 2.49 25.62 5.36
CA LYS A 8 3.55 26.36 4.68
C LYS A 8 3.40 26.41 3.17
N VAL A 9 2.69 25.47 2.59
CA VAL A 9 2.59 25.31 1.14
C VAL A 9 1.12 25.29 0.76
N PRO A 10 0.66 26.26 -0.01
CA PRO A 10 -0.69 26.23 -0.56
C PRO A 10 -0.82 25.07 -1.54
N VAL A 11 -2.05 24.58 -1.69
CA VAL A 11 -2.35 23.63 -2.78
C VAL A 11 -2.18 24.34 -4.11
N GLN A 12 -1.51 23.69 -5.04
CA GLN A 12 -1.19 24.28 -6.33
C GLN A 12 -2.04 23.68 -7.47
N SER A 13 -2.39 22.40 -7.38
CA SER A 13 -3.19 21.76 -8.44
C SER A 13 -4.65 22.19 -8.38
N SER A 14 -5.19 22.60 -9.52
CA SER A 14 -6.62 22.85 -9.71
C SER A 14 -7.42 21.58 -10.05
N LEU A 15 -6.73 20.44 -10.17
CA LEU A 15 -7.36 19.17 -10.55
C LEU A 15 -7.99 18.43 -9.35
N TYR A 16 -7.73 18.89 -8.11
CA TYR A 16 -8.41 18.28 -6.98
C TYR A 16 -9.91 18.55 -7.02
N PRO A 17 -10.74 17.51 -6.86
CA PRO A 17 -12.19 17.70 -6.78
C PRO A 17 -12.58 18.52 -5.55
N SER A 18 -13.83 18.93 -5.50
CA SER A 18 -14.38 19.66 -4.36
C SER A 18 -14.16 18.87 -3.07
N PRO A 19 -13.78 19.53 -1.96
CA PRO A 19 -13.50 18.85 -0.70
C PRO A 19 -14.68 17.97 -0.25
N GLY A 20 -14.37 16.75 0.18
CA GLY A 20 -15.34 15.77 0.65
C GLY A 20 -15.97 14.88 -0.44
N THR A 21 -15.84 15.21 -1.72
CA THR A 21 -16.39 14.40 -2.81
C THR A 21 -15.51 13.18 -3.12
N ASN A 22 -14.20 13.31 -2.90
CA ASN A 22 -13.23 12.23 -3.07
C ASN A 22 -12.25 12.20 -1.89
N LYS A 23 -12.54 11.34 -0.91
CA LYS A 23 -11.74 11.26 0.33
C LYS A 23 -10.27 10.91 0.08
N LEU A 24 -9.96 10.14 -0.96
CA LEU A 24 -8.57 9.84 -1.31
C LEU A 24 -7.86 11.09 -1.83
N ALA A 25 -8.49 11.87 -2.67
CA ALA A 25 -7.96 13.14 -3.17
C ALA A 25 -7.67 14.12 -2.02
N ASP A 26 -8.58 14.23 -1.04
CA ASP A 26 -8.37 15.05 0.16
C ASP A 26 -7.14 14.61 0.97
N GLN A 27 -6.96 13.29 1.15
CA GLN A 27 -5.81 12.73 1.84
C GLN A 27 -4.50 13.00 1.08
N LEU A 28 -4.49 12.74 -0.24
CA LEU A 28 -3.31 12.94 -1.08
C LEU A 28 -2.92 14.41 -1.18
N LYS A 29 -3.88 15.31 -1.17
CA LYS A 29 -3.68 16.76 -1.08
C LYS A 29 -2.89 17.15 0.18
N ILE A 30 -3.26 16.59 1.32
CA ILE A 30 -2.53 16.78 2.59
C ILE A 30 -1.12 16.19 2.49
N VAL A 31 -0.97 15.01 1.91
CA VAL A 31 0.34 14.37 1.72
C VAL A 31 1.26 15.25 0.87
N ALA A 32 0.77 15.82 -0.24
CA ALA A 32 1.54 16.73 -1.09
C ALA A 32 2.05 17.95 -0.30
N GLN A 33 1.17 18.55 0.51
CA GLN A 33 1.54 19.69 1.36
C GLN A 33 2.59 19.32 2.42
N LEU A 34 2.48 18.13 3.04
CA LEU A 34 3.45 17.66 4.03
C LEU A 34 4.82 17.42 3.42
N ILE A 35 4.86 16.81 2.22
CA ILE A 35 6.09 16.57 1.46
C ILE A 35 6.75 17.90 1.08
N ALA A 36 6.00 18.83 0.51
CA ALA A 36 6.51 20.14 0.08
C ALA A 36 6.88 21.02 1.28
N GLY A 37 6.16 20.91 2.40
CA GLY A 37 6.46 21.57 3.66
C GLY A 37 7.69 21.06 4.40
N GLY A 38 8.40 20.07 3.84
CA GLY A 38 9.67 19.56 4.36
C GLY A 38 9.53 18.56 5.49
N LEU A 39 8.37 17.88 5.62
CA LEU A 39 8.23 16.79 6.57
C LEU A 39 9.12 15.61 6.15
N LYS A 40 9.86 15.05 7.11
CA LYS A 40 10.83 13.96 6.85
C LYS A 40 10.19 12.56 6.81
N THR A 41 8.86 12.46 6.87
CA THR A 41 8.14 11.19 6.73
C THR A 41 8.41 10.58 5.36
N ARG A 42 8.78 9.32 5.33
CA ARG A 42 9.17 8.62 4.10
C ARG A 42 8.05 7.76 3.52
N ILE A 43 7.09 7.35 4.34
CA ILE A 43 5.97 6.49 3.94
C ILE A 43 4.69 7.14 4.42
N TYR A 44 3.75 7.33 3.51
CA TYR A 44 2.40 7.81 3.78
C TYR A 44 1.43 6.71 3.33
N ILE A 45 0.45 6.42 4.15
CA ILE A 45 -0.62 5.48 3.83
C ILE A 45 -1.92 6.25 3.78
N THR A 46 -2.63 6.11 2.67
CA THR A 46 -3.96 6.69 2.43
C THR A 46 -4.94 5.58 2.10
N ASN A 47 -6.22 5.82 2.26
CA ASN A 47 -7.25 4.79 2.11
C ASN A 47 -8.35 5.24 1.17
N LEU A 48 -8.78 4.32 0.31
CA LEU A 48 -10.01 4.40 -0.47
C LEU A 48 -10.78 3.10 -0.25
N GLY A 49 -11.80 3.13 0.60
CA GLY A 49 -12.68 1.99 0.87
C GLY A 49 -13.75 1.82 -0.19
N GLY A 50 -14.48 0.71 -0.11
CA GLY A 50 -15.62 0.41 -0.97
C GLY A 50 -15.36 -0.65 -2.03
N PHE A 51 -14.13 -1.14 -2.19
CA PHE A 51 -13.80 -2.16 -3.20
C PHE A 51 -14.32 -3.56 -2.87
N ASP A 52 -14.93 -3.75 -1.72
CA ASP A 52 -15.58 -5.02 -1.37
C ASP A 52 -16.99 -5.12 -1.99
N THR A 53 -17.02 -5.14 -3.31
CA THR A 53 -18.23 -5.09 -4.14
C THR A 53 -18.86 -6.46 -4.37
N HIS A 54 -19.43 -7.06 -3.33
CA HIS A 54 -20.20 -8.30 -3.45
C HIS A 54 -21.56 -8.11 -4.15
N SER A 55 -22.00 -6.86 -4.28
CA SER A 55 -23.22 -6.48 -5.01
C SER A 55 -22.99 -5.11 -5.66
N GLY A 56 -23.74 -4.81 -6.74
CA GLY A 56 -23.70 -3.51 -7.39
C GLY A 56 -22.35 -3.12 -8.00
N GLN A 57 -21.43 -4.07 -8.14
CA GLN A 57 -20.13 -3.82 -8.77
C GLN A 57 -20.29 -3.27 -10.18
N VAL A 58 -21.28 -3.78 -10.88
CA VAL A 58 -21.73 -3.29 -12.20
C VAL A 58 -23.23 -2.98 -12.15
N ASP A 59 -23.67 -2.04 -12.99
CA ASP A 59 -25.09 -1.71 -13.11
C ASP A 59 -25.81 -2.75 -13.96
N GLN A 60 -26.96 -3.22 -13.49
CA GLN A 60 -27.77 -4.24 -14.19
C GLN A 60 -28.32 -3.78 -15.52
N THR A 61 -28.62 -2.49 -15.65
CA THR A 61 -29.33 -1.92 -16.80
C THR A 61 -28.38 -1.24 -17.74
N LEU A 62 -27.41 -0.50 -17.19
CA LEU A 62 -26.48 0.32 -17.95
C LEU A 62 -25.20 -0.45 -18.36
N GLY A 63 -24.95 -1.61 -17.73
CA GLY A 63 -23.82 -2.48 -18.09
C GLY A 63 -22.56 -2.26 -17.27
N THR A 64 -21.47 -2.88 -17.73
CA THR A 64 -20.20 -2.97 -16.98
C THR A 64 -19.42 -1.66 -16.88
N GLU A 65 -19.78 -0.65 -17.64
CA GLU A 65 -19.17 0.69 -17.59
C GLU A 65 -19.73 1.54 -16.45
N TYR A 66 -20.75 1.04 -15.74
CA TYR A 66 -21.42 1.72 -14.63
C TYR A 66 -21.47 0.82 -13.41
N GLY A 67 -21.55 1.42 -12.24
CA GLY A 67 -21.62 0.75 -10.95
C GLY A 67 -20.48 1.13 -10.01
N ASP A 68 -20.51 0.57 -8.80
CA ASP A 68 -19.60 0.94 -7.71
C ASP A 68 -18.11 0.82 -8.09
N HIS A 69 -17.76 -0.20 -8.89
CA HIS A 69 -16.36 -0.42 -9.27
C HIS A 69 -15.83 0.67 -10.19
N THR A 70 -16.64 1.08 -11.16
CA THR A 70 -16.32 2.19 -12.08
C THR A 70 -16.15 3.50 -11.32
N ASP A 71 -17.06 3.79 -10.39
CA ASP A 71 -16.98 4.98 -9.55
C ASP A 71 -15.73 5.00 -8.68
N LEU A 72 -15.37 3.86 -8.11
CA LEU A 72 -14.15 3.73 -7.29
C LEU A 72 -12.87 3.89 -8.10
N LEU A 73 -12.81 3.29 -9.29
CA LEU A 73 -11.67 3.47 -10.21
C LEU A 73 -11.59 4.90 -10.72
N GLY A 74 -12.72 5.55 -10.98
CA GLY A 74 -12.80 6.96 -11.32
C GLY A 74 -12.20 7.84 -10.22
N LYS A 75 -12.63 7.63 -8.96
CA LYS A 75 -12.09 8.34 -7.79
C LYS A 75 -10.59 8.09 -7.59
N LEU A 76 -10.14 6.85 -7.76
CA LEU A 76 -8.73 6.50 -7.68
C LEU A 76 -7.91 7.25 -8.73
N SER A 77 -8.35 7.21 -9.99
CA SER A 77 -7.68 7.86 -11.12
C SER A 77 -7.61 9.37 -10.95
N GLU A 78 -8.74 10.00 -10.61
CA GLU A 78 -8.83 11.45 -10.36
C GLU A 78 -7.88 11.89 -9.23
N ALA A 79 -7.88 11.17 -8.13
CA ALA A 79 -7.03 11.48 -6.98
C ALA A 79 -5.52 11.35 -7.30
N ILE A 80 -5.13 10.29 -8.02
CA ILE A 80 -3.74 10.09 -8.46
C ILE A 80 -3.32 11.18 -9.44
N LEU A 81 -4.17 11.53 -10.40
CA LEU A 81 -3.89 12.56 -11.38
C LEU A 81 -3.66 13.92 -10.71
N ALA A 82 -4.57 14.34 -9.82
CA ALA A 82 -4.46 15.60 -9.09
C ALA A 82 -3.20 15.63 -8.22
N PHE A 83 -2.88 14.52 -7.54
CA PHE A 83 -1.69 14.39 -6.71
C PHE A 83 -0.39 14.47 -7.51
N GLN A 84 -0.31 13.78 -8.64
CA GLN A 84 0.90 13.82 -9.49
C GLN A 84 1.13 15.20 -10.09
N GLU A 85 0.06 15.88 -10.51
CA GLU A 85 0.15 17.27 -11.01
C GLU A 85 0.61 18.22 -9.91
N ASP A 86 0.07 18.07 -8.69
CA ASP A 86 0.48 18.88 -7.54
C ASP A 86 1.95 18.67 -7.20
N LEU A 87 2.41 17.41 -7.15
CA LEU A 87 3.83 17.10 -6.95
C LEU A 87 4.72 17.70 -8.04
N ARG A 88 4.26 17.72 -9.28
CA ARG A 88 4.98 18.33 -10.42
C ARG A 88 5.14 19.83 -10.22
N ILE A 89 4.05 20.53 -9.90
CA ILE A 89 4.04 21.97 -9.63
C ILE A 89 4.93 22.31 -8.44
N LEU A 90 4.88 21.50 -7.39
CA LEU A 90 5.68 21.62 -6.17
C LEU A 90 7.16 21.15 -6.36
N ARG A 91 7.52 20.70 -7.57
CA ARG A 91 8.86 20.17 -7.91
C ARG A 91 9.29 19.01 -6.99
N ALA A 92 8.33 18.19 -6.56
CA ALA A 92 8.53 17.06 -5.67
C ALA A 92 8.33 15.69 -6.37
N ASP A 93 7.90 15.69 -7.64
CA ASP A 93 7.57 14.50 -8.43
C ASP A 93 8.72 13.50 -8.59
N HIS A 94 9.97 13.99 -8.57
CA HIS A 94 11.18 13.17 -8.71
C HIS A 94 11.51 12.34 -7.46
N ARG A 95 10.90 12.63 -6.31
CA ARG A 95 11.19 12.00 -5.01
C ARG A 95 9.99 11.27 -4.40
N VAL A 96 8.94 11.06 -5.19
CA VAL A 96 7.73 10.38 -4.74
C VAL A 96 7.34 9.30 -5.75
N ILE A 97 7.04 8.13 -5.24
CA ILE A 97 6.34 7.07 -5.95
C ILE A 97 5.12 6.66 -5.13
N GLY A 98 4.08 6.21 -5.80
CA GLY A 98 2.91 5.65 -5.16
C GLY A 98 2.67 4.22 -5.62
N MET A 99 1.98 3.47 -4.78
CA MET A 99 1.60 2.09 -5.03
C MET A 99 0.25 1.81 -4.40
N THR A 100 -0.64 1.16 -5.14
CA THR A 100 -1.86 0.59 -4.56
C THR A 100 -1.58 -0.79 -3.97
N PHE A 101 -2.34 -1.17 -2.96
CA PHE A 101 -2.36 -2.53 -2.43
C PHE A 101 -3.75 -2.84 -1.87
N SER A 102 -4.11 -4.11 -1.83
CA SER A 102 -5.38 -4.62 -1.30
C SER A 102 -5.14 -5.97 -0.64
N GLU A 103 -6.02 -6.34 0.28
CA GLU A 103 -5.96 -7.61 1.00
C GLU A 103 -6.49 -8.79 0.18
N PHE A 104 -7.31 -8.55 -0.85
CA PHE A 104 -7.88 -9.58 -1.70
C PHE A 104 -7.97 -9.13 -3.16
N GLY A 105 -8.10 -10.11 -4.06
CA GLY A 105 -8.53 -9.91 -5.44
C GLY A 105 -10.00 -10.28 -5.62
N ARG A 106 -10.41 -10.48 -6.87
CA ARG A 106 -11.79 -10.86 -7.21
C ARG A 106 -11.82 -12.12 -8.04
N ARG A 107 -12.88 -12.91 -7.86
CA ARG A 107 -13.18 -14.06 -8.71
C ARG A 107 -13.48 -13.63 -10.13
N ILE A 108 -13.26 -14.55 -11.09
CA ILE A 108 -13.48 -14.29 -12.51
C ILE A 108 -14.96 -14.09 -12.81
N LYS A 109 -15.81 -14.95 -12.26
CA LYS A 109 -17.25 -14.94 -12.54
C LYS A 109 -17.99 -14.04 -11.56
N SER A 110 -18.91 -13.24 -12.09
CA SER A 110 -19.87 -12.47 -11.28
C SER A 110 -20.79 -13.40 -10.50
N ASN A 111 -21.22 -12.95 -9.33
CA ASN A 111 -22.25 -13.59 -8.54
C ASN A 111 -23.65 -13.11 -8.96
N ALA A 112 -24.70 -13.65 -8.29
CA ALA A 112 -26.11 -13.33 -8.60
C ALA A 112 -26.51 -11.88 -8.24
N SER A 113 -25.68 -11.16 -7.48
CA SER A 113 -25.96 -9.80 -7.02
C SER A 113 -25.21 -8.74 -7.84
N PHE A 114 -24.74 -9.09 -9.06
CA PHE A 114 -23.96 -8.21 -9.94
C PHE A 114 -22.66 -7.69 -9.32
N GLY A 115 -22.09 -8.48 -8.42
CA GLY A 115 -20.78 -8.31 -7.82
C GLY A 115 -19.89 -9.50 -8.10
N THR A 116 -18.78 -9.57 -7.38
CA THR A 116 -17.87 -10.71 -7.40
C THR A 116 -17.48 -11.08 -5.98
N ASP A 117 -17.20 -12.35 -5.74
CA ASP A 117 -16.64 -12.79 -4.48
C ASP A 117 -15.12 -12.57 -4.44
N HIS A 118 -14.51 -12.68 -3.26
CA HIS A 118 -13.07 -12.54 -3.09
C HIS A 118 -12.32 -13.58 -3.90
N GLY A 119 -11.23 -13.16 -4.52
CA GLY A 119 -10.29 -13.97 -5.29
C GLY A 119 -8.85 -13.77 -4.85
N GLU A 120 -7.95 -14.50 -5.50
CA GLU A 120 -6.55 -14.60 -5.07
C GLU A 120 -5.65 -13.55 -5.70
N SER A 121 -6.04 -12.98 -6.84
CA SER A 121 -5.19 -12.09 -7.62
C SER A 121 -5.84 -10.74 -7.90
N ALA A 122 -5.04 -9.70 -7.86
CA ALA A 122 -5.45 -8.33 -8.17
C ALA A 122 -4.30 -7.58 -8.87
N PRO A 123 -4.63 -6.56 -9.68
CA PRO A 123 -3.61 -5.67 -10.21
C PRO A 123 -3.05 -4.76 -9.10
N ILE A 124 -1.73 -4.50 -9.16
CA ILE A 124 -1.08 -3.46 -8.37
C ILE A 124 -0.71 -2.33 -9.32
N ILE A 125 -1.16 -1.13 -9.01
CA ILE A 125 -0.86 0.07 -9.79
C ILE A 125 0.28 0.82 -9.10
N LEU A 126 1.37 1.05 -9.84
CA LEU A 126 2.46 1.90 -9.39
C LEU A 126 2.48 3.18 -10.23
N PHE A 127 2.73 4.31 -9.61
CA PHE A 127 2.76 5.60 -10.28
C PHE A 127 3.87 6.51 -9.73
N GLY A 128 4.25 7.48 -10.51
CA GLY A 128 5.31 8.43 -10.19
C GLY A 128 6.37 8.49 -11.28
N LYS A 129 7.15 9.58 -11.29
CA LYS A 129 8.12 9.87 -12.36
C LYS A 129 9.22 8.82 -12.49
N ALA A 130 9.56 8.15 -11.39
CA ALA A 130 10.61 7.13 -11.36
C ALA A 130 10.12 5.72 -11.71
N ILE A 131 8.83 5.54 -11.94
CA ILE A 131 8.25 4.23 -12.27
C ILE A 131 8.42 3.97 -13.76
N ASN A 132 8.90 2.79 -14.11
CA ASN A 132 8.96 2.33 -15.49
C ASN A 132 7.54 2.19 -16.05
N ARG A 133 7.33 2.71 -17.25
CA ARG A 133 6.03 2.65 -17.91
C ARG A 133 5.78 1.26 -18.46
N GLY A 134 4.53 0.84 -18.44
CA GLY A 134 4.07 -0.39 -19.06
C GLY A 134 3.39 -1.34 -18.11
N ILE A 135 3.15 -2.54 -18.58
CA ILE A 135 2.52 -3.63 -17.85
C ILE A 135 3.59 -4.69 -17.60
N ILE A 136 3.73 -5.11 -16.36
CA ILE A 136 4.56 -6.25 -15.96
C ILE A 136 3.60 -7.44 -15.82
N GLY A 137 3.80 -8.47 -16.63
CA GLY A 137 2.92 -9.61 -16.74
C GLY A 137 2.24 -9.70 -18.10
N THR A 138 1.35 -10.66 -18.22
CA THR A 138 0.56 -10.93 -19.42
C THR A 138 -0.93 -10.88 -19.11
N ASN A 139 -1.75 -10.66 -20.11
CA ASN A 139 -3.19 -10.75 -19.94
C ASN A 139 -3.54 -12.15 -19.41
N PRO A 140 -4.36 -12.25 -18.35
CA PRO A 140 -4.76 -13.54 -17.83
C PRO A 140 -5.64 -14.29 -18.84
N VAL A 141 -5.49 -15.61 -18.87
CA VAL A 141 -6.38 -16.47 -19.64
C VAL A 141 -7.63 -16.74 -18.81
N ILE A 142 -8.77 -16.35 -19.34
CA ILE A 142 -10.07 -16.57 -18.70
C ILE A 142 -10.66 -17.87 -19.24
N PRO A 143 -10.98 -18.88 -18.39
CA PRO A 143 -11.62 -20.11 -18.83
C PRO A 143 -13.04 -19.84 -19.33
N ILE A 144 -13.44 -20.56 -20.37
CA ILE A 144 -14.81 -20.48 -20.94
C ILE A 144 -15.37 -21.91 -20.99
N PRO A 145 -16.43 -22.21 -20.23
CA PRO A 145 -17.12 -21.34 -19.26
C PRO A 145 -16.34 -21.15 -17.96
N ALA A 146 -16.46 -19.98 -17.35
CA ALA A 146 -15.89 -19.73 -16.03
C ALA A 146 -16.84 -20.28 -14.94
N SER A 147 -16.26 -20.92 -13.92
CA SER A 147 -16.93 -21.37 -12.70
C SER A 147 -16.99 -20.26 -11.65
N SER A 148 -17.93 -20.34 -10.73
CA SER A 148 -18.02 -19.42 -9.58
C SER A 148 -16.84 -19.53 -8.60
N THR A 149 -16.06 -20.61 -8.70
CA THR A 149 -14.88 -20.84 -7.85
C THR A 149 -13.56 -20.51 -8.55
N ASP A 150 -13.60 -20.16 -9.84
CA ASP A 150 -12.38 -19.87 -10.59
C ASP A 150 -11.72 -18.56 -10.13
N ASN A 151 -10.40 -18.65 -10.01
CA ASN A 151 -9.52 -17.53 -9.71
C ASN A 151 -8.60 -17.23 -10.90
N LEU A 152 -8.15 -16.00 -11.02
CA LEU A 152 -7.02 -15.69 -11.88
C LEU A 152 -5.74 -16.22 -11.23
N ALA A 153 -4.91 -16.89 -12.01
CA ALA A 153 -3.60 -17.32 -11.54
C ALA A 153 -2.73 -16.12 -11.18
N MET A 154 -2.14 -16.12 -10.01
CA MET A 154 -1.16 -15.14 -9.60
C MET A 154 0.09 -15.25 -10.48
N GLN A 155 0.47 -14.18 -11.17
CA GLN A 155 1.67 -14.16 -12.02
C GLN A 155 2.92 -13.75 -11.24
N TYR A 156 2.75 -12.87 -10.26
CA TYR A 156 3.81 -12.38 -9.39
C TYR A 156 3.33 -12.35 -7.95
N ASP A 157 4.19 -12.73 -7.03
CA ASP A 157 3.93 -12.56 -5.60
C ASP A 157 4.01 -11.05 -5.26
N PHE A 158 3.05 -10.53 -4.51
CA PHE A 158 3.03 -9.12 -4.10
C PHE A 158 4.33 -8.72 -3.36
N ARG A 159 4.99 -9.68 -2.69
CA ARG A 159 6.27 -9.47 -2.02
C ARG A 159 7.41 -9.20 -3.00
N GLN A 160 7.33 -9.66 -4.26
CA GLN A 160 8.28 -9.26 -5.31
C GLN A 160 8.16 -7.78 -5.63
N VAL A 161 6.93 -7.24 -5.64
CA VAL A 161 6.70 -5.80 -5.80
C VAL A 161 7.28 -5.03 -4.63
N TYR A 162 7.05 -5.49 -3.40
CA TYR A 162 7.60 -4.86 -2.19
C TYR A 162 9.13 -4.93 -2.17
N ALA A 163 9.72 -6.09 -2.48
CA ALA A 163 11.17 -6.24 -2.61
C ALA A 163 11.75 -5.25 -3.63
N SER A 164 11.06 -5.09 -4.77
CA SER A 164 11.49 -4.18 -5.83
C SER A 164 11.48 -2.72 -5.35
N VAL A 165 10.40 -2.27 -4.72
CA VAL A 165 10.30 -0.92 -4.17
C VAL A 165 11.34 -0.69 -3.07
N LEU A 166 11.46 -1.62 -2.14
CA LEU A 166 12.42 -1.51 -1.04
C LEU A 166 13.86 -1.46 -1.57
N LYS A 167 14.22 -2.31 -2.53
CA LYS A 167 15.56 -2.36 -3.10
C LYS A 167 15.83 -1.19 -4.03
N GLN A 168 14.97 -0.98 -5.02
CA GLN A 168 15.21 -0.06 -6.11
C GLN A 168 14.91 1.40 -5.74
N TRP A 169 13.96 1.64 -4.85
CA TRP A 169 13.60 2.99 -4.41
C TRP A 169 14.26 3.37 -3.09
N PHE A 170 14.22 2.52 -2.09
CA PHE A 170 14.77 2.81 -0.77
C PHE A 170 16.23 2.40 -0.60
N GLY A 171 16.79 1.60 -1.51
CA GLY A 171 18.18 1.14 -1.44
C GLY A 171 18.43 0.11 -0.32
N VAL A 172 17.40 -0.63 0.09
CA VAL A 172 17.51 -1.62 1.17
C VAL A 172 18.42 -2.77 0.71
N PRO A 173 19.43 -3.15 1.52
CA PRO A 173 20.32 -4.28 1.21
C PRO A 173 19.57 -5.61 1.15
N GLN A 174 20.05 -6.53 0.29
CA GLN A 174 19.40 -7.82 0.07
C GLN A 174 19.22 -8.62 1.37
N ALA A 175 20.24 -8.70 2.20
CA ALA A 175 20.15 -9.42 3.48
C ALA A 175 19.03 -8.91 4.41
N MET A 176 18.76 -7.60 4.37
CA MET A 176 17.66 -7.02 5.13
C MET A 176 16.30 -7.33 4.48
N LEU A 177 16.24 -7.35 3.15
CA LEU A 177 15.03 -7.77 2.43
C LEU A 177 14.66 -9.20 2.75
N ASP A 178 15.64 -10.10 2.70
CA ASP A 178 15.44 -11.53 2.98
C ASP A 178 14.95 -11.74 4.41
N ALA A 179 15.47 -10.98 5.36
CA ALA A 179 15.04 -11.04 6.75
C ALA A 179 13.61 -10.51 6.96
N VAL A 180 13.24 -9.40 6.30
CA VAL A 180 11.91 -8.77 6.45
C VAL A 180 10.83 -9.54 5.70
N LEU A 181 11.15 -10.03 4.50
CA LEU A 181 10.20 -10.76 3.65
C LEU A 181 10.22 -12.27 3.89
N LEU A 182 11.09 -12.74 4.77
CA LEU A 182 11.28 -14.15 5.17
C LEU A 182 11.70 -15.07 4.03
N GLN A 183 12.07 -14.53 2.88
CA GLN A 183 12.49 -15.27 1.69
C GLN A 183 13.19 -14.32 0.70
N ASN A 184 14.05 -14.87 -0.16
CA ASN A 184 14.63 -14.12 -1.27
C ASN A 184 13.63 -14.02 -2.42
N PHE A 185 13.06 -12.84 -2.60
CA PHE A 185 12.18 -12.53 -3.71
C PHE A 185 12.94 -11.84 -4.84
N GLN A 186 12.84 -12.38 -6.04
CA GLN A 186 13.38 -11.75 -7.24
C GLN A 186 12.67 -10.42 -7.50
N THR A 187 13.43 -9.36 -7.74
CA THR A 187 12.86 -8.05 -8.01
C THR A 187 12.39 -7.92 -9.45
N LEU A 188 11.34 -7.13 -9.62
CA LEU A 188 10.77 -6.76 -10.91
C LEU A 188 11.35 -5.42 -11.39
N PRO A 189 11.41 -5.13 -12.69
CA PRO A 189 11.96 -3.87 -13.23
C PRO A 189 10.98 -2.70 -13.05
N ILE A 190 10.66 -2.34 -11.80
CA ILE A 190 9.62 -1.37 -11.46
C ILE A 190 10.14 0.05 -11.50
N VAL A 191 11.32 0.31 -10.90
CA VAL A 191 11.87 1.65 -10.78
C VAL A 191 12.96 1.86 -11.83
N GLY A 192 12.78 2.90 -12.65
CA GLY A 192 13.70 3.24 -13.73
C GLY A 192 15.03 3.86 -13.28
N PRO A 193 15.98 4.02 -14.21
CA PRO A 193 17.32 4.53 -13.94
C PRO A 193 17.37 6.06 -13.79
N PHE A 194 16.33 6.67 -13.21
CA PHE A 194 16.40 8.11 -12.93
C PHE A 194 17.44 8.40 -11.85
N PRO A 195 18.26 9.50 -12.01
CA PRO A 195 19.13 9.93 -10.94
C PRO A 195 18.25 10.24 -9.72
N ARG A 196 18.37 9.41 -8.71
CA ARG A 196 17.70 9.62 -7.43
C ARG A 196 18.52 10.69 -6.68
N PRO A 197 17.86 11.68 -6.06
CA PRO A 197 18.55 12.38 -5.00
C PRO A 197 18.99 11.32 -4.00
N ALA A 198 20.27 11.32 -3.65
CA ALA A 198 20.76 10.43 -2.59
C ALA A 198 19.84 10.65 -1.38
N LEU A 199 19.08 9.63 -1.04
CA LEU A 199 18.35 9.66 0.23
C LEU A 199 19.44 9.83 1.28
N PRO A 200 19.29 10.76 2.23
CA PRO A 200 20.26 10.85 3.29
C PRO A 200 20.39 9.44 3.87
N ILE A 201 21.59 8.88 3.75
CA ILE A 201 21.92 7.62 4.39
C ILE A 201 21.63 7.91 5.85
N ILE A 202 20.55 7.31 6.37
CA ILE A 202 20.43 7.21 7.81
C ILE A 202 21.66 6.39 8.15
N ASN A 203 22.63 7.05 8.75
CA ASN A 203 23.88 6.42 9.16
C ASN A 203 23.52 5.26 10.08
N GLN A 204 23.38 4.06 9.49
CA GLN A 204 23.19 2.80 10.21
C GLN A 204 24.56 2.29 10.74
N ASN A 205 25.53 3.20 10.91
CA ASN A 205 26.75 2.94 11.64
C ASN A 205 26.59 3.19 13.15
N GLY A 206 25.35 3.16 13.64
CA GLY A 206 25.15 2.68 15.00
C GLY A 206 25.21 1.16 14.92
N PRO A 207 25.95 0.46 15.78
CA PRO A 207 25.90 -0.99 15.80
C PRO A 207 24.44 -1.41 15.97
N VAL A 208 23.88 -2.15 14.99
CA VAL A 208 22.83 -3.09 15.30
C VAL A 208 23.56 -4.15 16.10
N SER A 209 23.83 -3.81 17.34
CA SER A 209 24.25 -4.76 18.33
C SER A 209 23.07 -5.68 18.52
N VAL A 210 23.09 -6.81 17.82
CA VAL A 210 22.49 -8.03 18.33
C VAL A 210 23.46 -8.53 19.41
N ALA A 211 23.82 -7.63 20.30
CA ALA A 211 24.36 -8.02 21.59
C ALA A 211 23.14 -8.48 22.38
N GLY A 212 23.11 -9.75 22.76
CA GLY A 212 22.14 -10.30 23.68
C GLY A 212 22.21 -9.66 25.07
N GLY A 213 21.95 -8.36 25.10
CA GLY A 213 21.70 -7.64 26.35
C GLY A 213 20.23 -7.83 26.70
N VAL A 214 19.96 -8.12 27.96
CA VAL A 214 18.61 -8.13 28.52
C VAL A 214 18.00 -6.77 28.22
N PRO A 215 16.80 -6.69 27.59
CA PRO A 215 16.15 -5.42 27.28
C PRO A 215 15.98 -4.59 28.56
N GLU A 216 16.23 -3.29 28.48
CA GLU A 216 16.10 -2.37 29.60
C GLU A 216 14.66 -2.15 30.08
N ARG A 217 13.68 -2.55 29.26
CA ARG A 217 12.25 -2.40 29.57
C ARG A 217 11.41 -3.48 28.92
N ILE A 218 10.27 -3.76 29.54
CA ILE A 218 9.24 -4.62 28.97
C ILE A 218 8.54 -3.84 27.83
N ALA A 219 8.38 -4.46 26.67
CA ALA A 219 7.61 -3.92 25.57
C ALA A 219 6.81 -5.02 24.90
N LEU A 220 5.55 -4.71 24.56
CA LEU A 220 4.67 -5.56 23.76
C LEU A 220 4.69 -5.03 22.32
N HIS A 221 4.95 -5.91 21.37
CA HIS A 221 4.97 -5.56 19.96
C HIS A 221 3.63 -5.87 19.30
N GLN A 222 3.36 -5.23 18.18
CA GLN A 222 2.19 -5.51 17.37
C GLN A 222 2.18 -6.99 16.98
N ASN A 223 1.03 -7.64 17.13
CA ASN A 223 0.86 -9.02 16.68
C ASN A 223 0.93 -9.12 15.15
N TYR A 224 1.48 -10.23 14.66
CA TYR A 224 1.61 -10.47 13.23
C TYR A 224 1.29 -11.93 12.88
N PRO A 225 0.50 -12.17 11.82
CA PRO A 225 -0.24 -11.18 11.01
C PRO A 225 -1.37 -10.49 11.81
N ASN A 226 -1.76 -9.29 11.39
CA ASN A 226 -2.92 -8.58 11.91
C ASN A 226 -3.56 -7.76 10.78
N PRO A 227 -4.80 -8.05 10.33
CA PRO A 227 -5.68 -9.12 10.85
C PRO A 227 -5.12 -10.53 10.71
N PHE A 228 -5.63 -11.48 11.50
CA PHE A 228 -5.14 -12.86 11.50
C PHE A 228 -6.27 -13.89 11.27
N ASN A 229 -5.90 -15.02 10.67
CA ASN A 229 -6.77 -16.18 10.47
C ASN A 229 -5.93 -17.43 10.20
N PRO A 230 -5.98 -18.48 10.98
CA PRO A 230 -6.64 -18.60 12.30
C PRO A 230 -5.72 -18.20 13.46
N SER A 231 -4.45 -17.85 13.22
CA SER A 231 -3.45 -17.60 14.26
C SER A 231 -2.62 -16.35 14.00
N THR A 232 -2.08 -15.79 15.07
CA THR A 232 -1.14 -14.67 15.03
C THR A 232 -0.02 -14.90 16.06
N THR A 233 1.13 -14.28 15.83
CA THR A 233 2.25 -14.28 16.77
C THR A 233 2.25 -12.96 17.54
N ILE A 234 2.32 -13.04 18.86
CA ILE A 234 2.48 -11.90 19.74
C ILE A 234 3.93 -11.94 20.25
N SER A 235 4.72 -10.92 19.91
CA SER A 235 6.10 -10.79 20.36
C SER A 235 6.22 -9.76 21.48
N PHE A 236 7.07 -10.01 22.43
CA PHE A 236 7.37 -9.07 23.49
C PHE A 236 8.85 -9.12 23.90
N THR A 237 9.33 -8.05 24.48
CA THR A 237 10.64 -8.00 25.12
C THR A 237 10.47 -8.00 26.64
N SER A 238 11.35 -8.71 27.35
CA SER A 238 11.31 -8.82 28.81
C SER A 238 12.68 -8.54 29.39
N THR A 239 12.69 -7.96 30.57
CA THR A 239 13.89 -7.70 31.37
C THR A 239 14.42 -8.94 32.12
N GLY A 240 13.89 -10.13 31.80
CA GLY A 240 14.23 -11.37 32.47
C GLY A 240 13.27 -11.74 33.63
N GLU A 241 12.39 -10.83 34.02
CA GLU A 241 11.34 -11.10 35.00
C GLU A 241 10.16 -11.86 34.38
N PRO A 242 9.40 -12.65 35.17
CA PRO A 242 8.19 -13.30 34.67
C PRO A 242 7.18 -12.30 34.13
N VAL A 243 6.67 -12.56 32.92
CA VAL A 243 5.68 -11.71 32.24
C VAL A 243 4.37 -12.47 32.07
N SER A 244 3.25 -11.82 32.35
CA SER A 244 1.90 -12.34 32.09
C SER A 244 1.28 -11.54 30.96
N ILE A 245 0.81 -12.23 29.92
CA ILE A 245 0.06 -11.65 28.83
C ILE A 245 -1.39 -12.08 28.97
N ARG A 246 -2.32 -11.11 28.96
CA ARG A 246 -3.75 -11.36 29.00
C ARG A 246 -4.38 -10.84 27.71
N VAL A 247 -5.29 -11.60 27.16
CA VAL A 247 -5.99 -11.25 25.91
C VAL A 247 -7.45 -11.00 26.27
N TYR A 248 -7.97 -9.86 25.81
CA TYR A 248 -9.35 -9.45 26.04
C TYR A 248 -10.09 -9.28 24.70
N ASP A 249 -11.36 -9.64 24.67
CA ASP A 249 -12.21 -9.30 23.55
C ASP A 249 -12.59 -7.80 23.55
N THR A 250 -13.32 -7.35 22.53
CA THR A 250 -13.77 -5.95 22.40
C THR A 250 -14.74 -5.51 23.49
N LEU A 251 -15.25 -6.45 24.29
CA LEU A 251 -16.14 -6.20 25.42
C LEU A 251 -15.38 -6.28 26.76
N GLY A 252 -14.07 -6.48 26.73
CA GLY A 252 -13.21 -6.57 27.93
C GLY A 252 -13.28 -7.92 28.65
N ARG A 253 -13.75 -9.00 28.02
CA ARG A 253 -13.78 -10.36 28.59
C ARG A 253 -12.46 -11.07 28.27
N GLU A 254 -11.85 -11.68 29.29
CA GLU A 254 -10.61 -12.47 29.19
C GLU A 254 -10.84 -13.82 28.53
#